data_468b6df2224b2d497ba2898a006a408e
#
_entry.id   468b6df2224b2d497ba2898a006a408e
#
_cell.length_a   1.000
_cell.length_b   1.000
_cell.length_c   1.000
_cell.angle_alpha   90.00
_cell.angle_beta   90.00
_cell.angle_gamma   90.00
#
_symmetry.space_group_name_H-M   'P 1'
#
loop_
_entity.id
_entity.type
_entity.pdbx_description
1 polymer ?
#
loop_
_entity_poly.entity_id
_entity_poly.type
_entity_poly.pdbx_seq_one_letter_code
_entity_poly.pdbx_strand_id
1 'polypeptide(L)'
;MLDLEFAQLTDTGRVRAQNEDSIGYVLPATASHVQSQGWVFVLADGVGGRELGEVASQLAVDTVVAGFQKIPPGVMHVSLLPRLVQDANAAVYEKGHGSQGKQMGTTLVVCALRFDSAVISHVGDSRCYLFRGGSGSALTRDHTMAGEQFRMNLLSEAEAEESDRKHVLTRCLGVDMFVAPDTITVNIIPGDILLLCSDGLYGLVTTAMMERILATNKDLNAAAAALVAAANDKGGHDNVSVQLIRVLSVERMGLYRGRPYRML
;
A
#
# COMPACT_ATOMS: atom_id res chain seq x y z
N MET A 1 20.32 13.00 -3.54
CA MET A 1 19.59 11.95 -4.28
C MET A 1 18.65 11.29 -3.31
N LEU A 2 17.50 10.77 -3.76
CA LEU A 2 16.60 10.02 -2.87
C LEU A 2 17.32 8.75 -2.37
N ASP A 3 17.32 8.58 -1.06
CA ASP A 3 17.86 7.40 -0.38
C ASP A 3 16.86 6.91 0.67
N LEU A 4 16.63 5.60 0.69
CA LEU A 4 15.59 4.97 1.49
C LEU A 4 16.16 3.76 2.23
N GLU A 5 15.68 3.57 3.47
CA GLU A 5 15.78 2.32 4.20
C GLU A 5 14.39 1.69 4.25
N PHE A 6 14.27 0.37 4.13
CA PHE A 6 12.98 -0.29 4.23
C PHE A 6 13.06 -1.63 4.93
N ALA A 7 11.95 -2.04 5.50
CA ALA A 7 11.73 -3.38 6.04
C ALA A 7 10.32 -3.83 5.69
N GLN A 8 10.14 -5.14 5.57
CA GLN A 8 8.84 -5.72 5.30
C GLN A 8 8.69 -7.05 6.04
N LEU A 9 7.46 -7.35 6.43
CA LEU A 9 7.10 -8.60 7.06
C LEU A 9 5.66 -8.94 6.70
N THR A 10 5.42 -10.22 6.44
CA THR A 10 4.07 -10.78 6.31
C THR A 10 3.94 -11.99 7.23
N ASP A 11 2.80 -12.14 7.88
CA ASP A 11 2.51 -13.21 8.85
C ASP A 11 1.08 -13.71 8.66
N THR A 12 0.88 -15.00 8.78
CA THR A 12 -0.45 -15.63 8.61
C THR A 12 -1.45 -15.21 9.70
N GLY A 13 -0.96 -14.63 10.80
CA GLY A 13 -1.78 -14.40 11.99
C GLY A 13 -1.91 -15.66 12.85
N ARG A 14 -2.89 -15.66 13.75
CA ARG A 14 -3.11 -16.76 14.70
C ARG A 14 -4.32 -17.62 14.35
N VAL A 15 -5.21 -17.13 13.49
CA VAL A 15 -6.52 -17.76 13.22
C VAL A 15 -6.61 -18.31 11.79
N ARG A 16 -6.04 -17.60 10.82
CA ARG A 16 -6.07 -18.02 9.42
C ARG A 16 -5.18 -19.23 9.17
N ALA A 17 -5.62 -20.15 8.29
CA ALA A 17 -4.85 -21.32 7.89
C ALA A 17 -3.81 -20.99 6.79
N GLN A 18 -4.10 -19.98 5.98
CA GLN A 18 -3.27 -19.53 4.86
C GLN A 18 -3.02 -18.03 4.94
N ASN A 19 -1.90 -17.59 4.35
CA ASN A 19 -1.63 -16.19 4.14
C ASN A 19 -2.07 -15.81 2.72
N GLU A 20 -3.11 -14.98 2.62
CA GLU A 20 -3.64 -14.48 1.35
C GLU A 20 -3.09 -13.09 1.00
N ASP A 21 -2.26 -12.50 1.88
CA ASP A 21 -1.53 -11.27 1.61
C ASP A 21 -0.32 -11.52 0.71
N SER A 22 0.01 -10.54 -0.13
CA SER A 22 1.22 -10.53 -0.94
C SER A 22 1.88 -9.16 -0.90
N ILE A 23 3.23 -9.15 -0.86
CA ILE A 23 4.03 -7.94 -0.85
C ILE A 23 5.13 -8.02 -1.90
N GLY A 24 5.47 -6.88 -2.51
CA GLY A 24 6.50 -6.80 -3.50
C GLY A 24 7.16 -5.41 -3.57
N TYR A 25 8.29 -5.32 -4.24
CA TYR A 25 8.98 -4.05 -4.44
C TYR A 25 9.91 -4.09 -5.65
N VAL A 26 10.27 -2.90 -6.15
CA VAL A 26 11.35 -2.72 -7.12
C VAL A 26 12.32 -1.68 -6.58
N LEU A 27 13.60 -2.05 -6.54
CA LEU A 27 14.69 -1.17 -6.15
C LEU A 27 15.43 -0.68 -7.39
N PRO A 28 15.83 0.59 -7.42
CA PRO A 28 16.64 1.11 -8.51
C PRO A 28 18.05 0.49 -8.48
N ALA A 29 18.46 -0.14 -9.56
CA ALA A 29 19.76 -0.84 -9.64
C ALA A 29 20.97 0.12 -9.72
N THR A 30 20.75 1.38 -10.12
CA THR A 30 21.81 2.40 -10.29
C THR A 30 21.31 3.77 -9.86
N ALA A 31 22.24 4.71 -9.63
CA ALA A 31 21.91 6.11 -9.37
C ALA A 31 21.04 6.75 -10.47
N SER A 32 21.26 6.35 -11.73
CA SER A 32 20.43 6.79 -12.85
C SER A 32 18.99 6.27 -12.74
N HIS A 33 18.80 5.04 -12.28
CA HIS A 33 17.47 4.46 -12.04
C HIS A 33 16.75 5.14 -10.87
N VAL A 34 17.46 5.57 -9.82
CA VAL A 34 16.85 6.37 -8.73
C VAL A 34 16.18 7.63 -9.29
N GLN A 35 16.83 8.30 -10.25
CA GLN A 35 16.32 9.53 -10.84
C GLN A 35 15.28 9.30 -11.95
N SER A 36 15.42 8.25 -12.74
CA SER A 36 14.56 7.99 -13.90
C SER A 36 13.33 7.16 -13.60
N GLN A 37 13.45 6.19 -12.71
CA GLN A 37 12.43 5.21 -12.36
C GLN A 37 11.96 5.37 -10.90
N GLY A 38 12.89 5.51 -9.94
CA GLY A 38 12.60 5.55 -8.51
C GLY A 38 12.37 4.16 -7.91
N TRP A 39 11.66 4.15 -6.80
CA TRP A 39 11.34 2.97 -6.00
C TRP A 39 9.86 2.68 -6.09
N VAL A 40 9.44 1.41 -6.00
CA VAL A 40 8.04 1.04 -5.80
C VAL A 40 7.91 -0.02 -4.72
N PHE A 41 6.87 0.11 -3.92
CA PHE A 41 6.42 -0.84 -2.91
C PHE A 41 4.96 -1.18 -3.16
N VAL A 42 4.61 -2.45 -3.01
CA VAL A 42 3.29 -2.99 -3.37
C VAL A 42 2.83 -3.94 -2.29
N LEU A 43 1.60 -3.79 -1.85
CA LEU A 43 0.94 -4.70 -0.93
C LEU A 43 -0.48 -4.98 -1.44
N ALA A 44 -0.87 -6.24 -1.39
CA ALA A 44 -2.20 -6.72 -1.77
C ALA A 44 -2.69 -7.72 -0.72
N ASP A 45 -3.96 -7.60 -0.35
CA ASP A 45 -4.66 -8.46 0.59
C ASP A 45 -5.73 -9.23 -0.18
N GLY A 46 -5.62 -10.55 -0.19
CA GLY A 46 -6.55 -11.44 -0.87
C GLY A 46 -7.91 -11.47 -0.19
N VAL A 47 -8.98 -11.16 -0.91
CA VAL A 47 -10.33 -11.07 -0.32
C VAL A 47 -10.78 -12.43 0.17
N GLY A 48 -10.81 -12.60 1.50
CA GLY A 48 -11.30 -13.81 2.18
C GLY A 48 -12.75 -14.14 1.83
N GLY A 49 -13.07 -15.44 1.78
CA GLY A 49 -14.40 -15.95 1.39
C GLY A 49 -14.60 -16.06 -0.13
N ARG A 50 -13.63 -15.68 -0.95
CA ARG A 50 -13.51 -16.01 -2.36
C ARG A 50 -12.49 -17.13 -2.53
N GLU A 51 -12.69 -18.00 -3.49
CA GLU A 51 -11.70 -19.01 -3.83
C GLU A 51 -10.46 -18.30 -4.44
N LEU A 52 -9.25 -18.67 -4.02
CA LEU A 52 -7.98 -18.21 -4.57
C LEU A 52 -7.61 -16.73 -4.24
N GLY A 53 -7.87 -16.25 -3.02
CA GLY A 53 -7.41 -14.93 -2.56
C GLY A 53 -5.90 -14.76 -2.67
N GLU A 54 -5.13 -15.77 -2.28
CA GLU A 54 -3.67 -15.82 -2.37
C GLU A 54 -3.15 -15.72 -3.81
N VAL A 55 -3.90 -16.31 -4.77
CA VAL A 55 -3.55 -16.22 -6.20
C VAL A 55 -3.83 -14.83 -6.74
N ALA A 56 -4.93 -14.20 -6.28
CA ALA A 56 -5.31 -12.85 -6.70
C ALA A 56 -4.29 -11.81 -6.23
N SER A 57 -3.94 -11.84 -4.94
CA SER A 57 -2.98 -10.91 -4.34
C SER A 57 -1.59 -11.06 -4.96
N GLN A 58 -1.10 -12.30 -5.11
CA GLN A 58 0.20 -12.55 -5.74
C GLN A 58 0.23 -12.07 -7.19
N LEU A 59 -0.80 -12.39 -7.98
CA LEU A 59 -0.87 -11.97 -9.38
C LEU A 59 -0.93 -10.44 -9.53
N ALA A 60 -1.65 -9.76 -8.64
CA ALA A 60 -1.71 -8.30 -8.63
C ALA A 60 -0.35 -7.68 -8.35
N VAL A 61 0.35 -8.16 -7.31
CA VAL A 61 1.70 -7.71 -6.95
C VAL A 61 2.69 -7.95 -8.09
N ASP A 62 2.72 -9.17 -8.63
CA ASP A 62 3.64 -9.54 -9.72
C ASP A 62 3.41 -8.69 -10.97
N THR A 63 2.14 -8.40 -11.32
CA THR A 63 1.81 -7.57 -12.47
C THR A 63 2.32 -6.15 -12.30
N VAL A 64 2.11 -5.53 -11.13
CA VAL A 64 2.61 -4.18 -10.85
C VAL A 64 4.13 -4.14 -10.86
N VAL A 65 4.80 -5.08 -10.18
CA VAL A 65 6.27 -5.18 -10.12
C VAL A 65 6.86 -5.33 -11.53
N ALA A 66 6.34 -6.28 -12.33
CA ALA A 66 6.81 -6.51 -13.69
C ALA A 66 6.54 -5.31 -14.62
N GLY A 67 5.39 -4.64 -14.46
CA GLY A 67 5.04 -3.44 -15.19
C GLY A 67 5.97 -2.28 -14.84
N PHE A 68 6.24 -2.05 -13.54
CA PHE A 68 7.11 -0.99 -13.08
C PHE A 68 8.57 -1.16 -13.56
N GLN A 69 9.07 -2.39 -13.60
CA GLN A 69 10.43 -2.68 -14.11
C GLN A 69 10.62 -2.34 -15.59
N LYS A 70 9.55 -2.35 -16.38
CA LYS A 70 9.58 -2.15 -17.84
C LYS A 70 9.29 -0.72 -18.28
N ILE A 71 9.03 0.21 -17.33
CA ILE A 71 8.66 1.57 -17.69
C ILE A 71 9.83 2.35 -18.35
N PRO A 72 9.55 3.16 -19.38
CA PRO A 72 10.54 4.06 -19.91
C PRO A 72 11.00 5.10 -18.89
N PRO A 73 12.27 5.55 -18.95
CA PRO A 73 12.76 6.60 -18.08
C PRO A 73 11.91 7.87 -18.13
N GLY A 74 11.68 8.52 -16.98
CA GLY A 74 11.02 9.81 -16.89
C GLY A 74 9.49 9.80 -16.93
N VAL A 75 8.85 8.65 -17.00
CA VAL A 75 7.38 8.55 -16.86
C VAL A 75 6.96 9.06 -15.47
N MET A 76 5.91 9.87 -15.41
CA MET A 76 5.39 10.40 -14.15
C MET A 76 4.58 9.33 -13.39
N HIS A 77 4.90 9.11 -12.13
CA HIS A 77 4.24 8.09 -11.30
C HIS A 77 2.72 8.34 -11.17
N VAL A 78 2.29 9.62 -11.12
CA VAL A 78 0.87 9.98 -11.01
C VAL A 78 0.02 9.46 -12.17
N SER A 79 0.58 9.34 -13.36
CA SER A 79 -0.10 8.77 -14.53
C SER A 79 0.22 7.29 -14.74
N LEU A 80 1.33 6.82 -14.19
CA LEU A 80 1.76 5.43 -14.30
C LEU A 80 0.99 4.50 -13.36
N LEU A 81 0.91 4.84 -12.06
CA LEU A 81 0.35 3.93 -11.07
C LEU A 81 -1.11 3.54 -11.36
N PRO A 82 -2.02 4.47 -11.74
CA PRO A 82 -3.38 4.07 -12.09
C PRO A 82 -3.44 3.06 -13.25
N ARG A 83 -2.51 3.15 -14.21
CA ARG A 83 -2.42 2.19 -15.32
C ARG A 83 -1.95 0.83 -14.83
N LEU A 84 -0.91 0.79 -13.99
CA LEU A 84 -0.43 -0.49 -13.43
C LEU A 84 -1.49 -1.16 -12.54
N VAL A 85 -2.27 -0.38 -11.79
CA VAL A 85 -3.42 -0.91 -11.03
C VAL A 85 -4.48 -1.48 -11.97
N GLN A 86 -4.77 -0.82 -13.09
CA GLN A 86 -5.72 -1.33 -14.08
C GLN A 86 -5.19 -2.60 -14.79
N ASP A 87 -3.88 -2.65 -15.10
CA ASP A 87 -3.25 -3.84 -15.68
C ASP A 87 -3.32 -5.03 -14.69
N ALA A 88 -3.07 -4.78 -13.40
CA ALA A 88 -3.23 -5.78 -12.35
C ALA A 88 -4.69 -6.24 -12.22
N ASN A 89 -5.65 -5.32 -12.27
CA ASN A 89 -7.07 -5.65 -12.26
C ASN A 89 -7.45 -6.55 -13.43
N ALA A 90 -7.02 -6.21 -14.64
CA ALA A 90 -7.31 -7.00 -15.84
C ALA A 90 -6.73 -8.42 -15.70
N ALA A 91 -5.49 -8.55 -15.22
CA ALA A 91 -4.85 -9.87 -15.03
C ALA A 91 -5.63 -10.75 -14.03
N VAL A 92 -6.03 -10.17 -12.87
CA VAL A 92 -6.81 -10.90 -11.85
C VAL A 92 -8.22 -11.26 -12.39
N TYR A 93 -8.89 -10.32 -13.07
CA TYR A 93 -10.20 -10.52 -13.66
C TYR A 93 -10.19 -11.64 -14.70
N GLU A 94 -9.24 -11.61 -15.64
CA GLU A 94 -9.11 -12.63 -16.69
C GLU A 94 -8.81 -14.01 -16.09
N LYS A 95 -7.92 -14.07 -15.07
CA LYS A 95 -7.59 -15.31 -14.38
C LYS A 95 -8.80 -15.91 -13.66
N GLY A 96 -9.59 -15.09 -12.98
CA GLY A 96 -10.82 -15.52 -12.29
C GLY A 96 -11.86 -16.07 -13.27
N HIS A 97 -12.10 -15.38 -14.37
CA HIS A 97 -13.05 -15.82 -15.39
C HIS A 97 -12.60 -17.08 -16.13
N GLY A 98 -11.30 -17.25 -16.36
CA GLY A 98 -10.72 -18.46 -16.97
C GLY A 98 -10.70 -19.69 -16.03
N SER A 99 -10.89 -19.53 -14.74
CA SER A 99 -10.82 -20.57 -13.72
C SER A 99 -12.20 -21.18 -13.39
N GLN A 100 -12.99 -21.53 -14.37
CA GLN A 100 -14.33 -22.15 -14.20
C GLN A 100 -15.33 -21.27 -13.39
N GLY A 101 -15.21 -19.96 -13.50
CA GLY A 101 -16.11 -19.00 -12.82
C GLY A 101 -15.80 -18.82 -11.33
N LYS A 102 -14.63 -19.22 -10.85
CA LYS A 102 -14.17 -18.95 -9.49
C LYS A 102 -13.91 -17.46 -9.32
N GLN A 103 -14.63 -16.83 -8.41
CA GLN A 103 -14.44 -15.42 -8.13
C GLN A 103 -13.10 -15.20 -7.40
N MET A 104 -12.24 -14.40 -7.98
CA MET A 104 -10.98 -13.93 -7.38
C MET A 104 -11.11 -12.46 -7.04
N GLY A 105 -10.50 -12.04 -5.93
CA GLY A 105 -10.49 -10.64 -5.56
C GLY A 105 -9.33 -10.33 -4.63
N THR A 106 -8.82 -9.10 -4.73
CA THR A 106 -7.77 -8.60 -3.83
C THR A 106 -7.84 -7.09 -3.70
N THR A 107 -7.40 -6.56 -2.57
CA THR A 107 -7.04 -5.16 -2.44
C THR A 107 -5.73 -4.90 -3.17
N LEU A 108 -5.35 -3.64 -3.31
CA LEU A 108 -4.02 -3.26 -3.76
C LEU A 108 -3.67 -1.86 -3.27
N VAL A 109 -2.50 -1.70 -2.68
CA VAL A 109 -1.88 -0.40 -2.41
C VAL A 109 -0.47 -0.38 -3.00
N VAL A 110 -0.18 0.64 -3.80
CA VAL A 110 1.09 0.85 -4.48
C VAL A 110 1.65 2.20 -4.07
N CYS A 111 2.90 2.25 -3.64
CA CYS A 111 3.62 3.48 -3.31
C CYS A 111 4.89 3.58 -4.15
N ALA A 112 4.98 4.57 -5.01
CA ALA A 112 6.18 4.85 -5.80
C ALA A 112 6.84 6.15 -5.36
N LEU A 113 8.18 6.10 -5.13
CA LEU A 113 8.95 7.23 -4.62
C LEU A 113 10.02 7.64 -5.61
N ARG A 114 10.11 8.96 -5.88
CA ARG A 114 11.16 9.55 -6.71
C ARG A 114 11.36 11.01 -6.32
N PHE A 115 12.61 11.45 -6.25
CA PHE A 115 13.00 12.79 -5.83
C PHE A 115 12.58 13.11 -4.39
N ASP A 116 11.64 14.01 -4.20
CA ASP A 116 11.02 14.43 -2.95
C ASP A 116 9.51 14.13 -2.91
N SER A 117 9.07 13.18 -3.72
CA SER A 117 7.65 12.87 -3.87
C SER A 117 7.37 11.38 -3.74
N ALA A 118 6.30 11.05 -3.03
CA ALA A 118 5.66 9.74 -3.03
C ALA A 118 4.29 9.84 -3.71
N VAL A 119 4.01 8.93 -4.62
CA VAL A 119 2.70 8.75 -5.26
C VAL A 119 2.14 7.43 -4.79
N ILE A 120 0.95 7.48 -4.21
CA ILE A 120 0.22 6.32 -3.71
C ILE A 120 -1.01 6.10 -4.59
N SER A 121 -1.22 4.88 -5.07
CA SER A 121 -2.44 4.49 -5.78
C SER A 121 -3.02 3.23 -5.13
N HIS A 122 -4.32 3.22 -4.82
CA HIS A 122 -4.92 2.09 -4.09
C HIS A 122 -6.34 1.76 -4.52
N VAL A 123 -6.72 0.51 -4.26
CA VAL A 123 -8.07 -0.04 -4.37
C VAL A 123 -8.29 -0.98 -3.19
N GLY A 124 -9.40 -0.85 -2.49
CA GLY A 124 -9.71 -1.64 -1.30
C GLY A 124 -9.43 -0.86 -0.01
N ASP A 125 -9.16 -1.57 1.05
CA ASP A 125 -8.95 -1.07 2.41
C ASP A 125 -7.54 -1.31 2.97
N SER A 126 -6.63 -1.92 2.20
CA SER A 126 -5.21 -1.84 2.54
C SER A 126 -4.75 -0.40 2.55
N ARG A 127 -4.01 0.00 3.59
CA ARG A 127 -3.72 1.41 3.88
C ARG A 127 -2.27 1.78 3.65
N CYS A 128 -2.04 3.05 3.33
CA CYS A 128 -0.75 3.72 3.42
C CYS A 128 -0.83 4.84 4.46
N TYR A 129 0.09 4.81 5.44
CA TYR A 129 0.26 5.85 6.45
C TYR A 129 1.53 6.64 6.21
N LEU A 130 1.52 7.92 6.63
CA LEU A 130 2.70 8.75 6.76
C LEU A 130 2.93 9.07 8.23
N PHE A 131 4.11 8.74 8.74
CA PHE A 131 4.59 9.15 10.06
C PHE A 131 5.64 10.25 9.89
N ARG A 132 5.33 11.43 10.43
CA ARG A 132 6.20 12.63 10.37
C ARG A 132 6.24 13.31 11.71
N GLY A 133 7.46 13.57 12.21
CA GLY A 133 7.64 14.24 13.51
C GLY A 133 7.03 13.48 14.69
N GLY A 134 6.89 12.16 14.60
CA GLY A 134 6.31 11.31 15.63
C GLY A 134 4.79 11.16 15.56
N SER A 135 4.12 11.84 14.64
CA SER A 135 2.65 11.73 14.42
C SER A 135 2.36 10.97 13.14
N GLY A 136 1.38 10.08 13.18
CA GLY A 136 0.92 9.24 12.07
C GLY A 136 -0.43 9.70 11.51
N SER A 137 -0.58 9.63 10.20
CA SER A 137 -1.87 9.86 9.52
C SER A 137 -2.04 8.91 8.34
N ALA A 138 -3.24 8.37 8.17
CA ALA A 138 -3.59 7.61 6.98
C ALA A 138 -3.63 8.54 5.77
N LEU A 139 -2.98 8.14 4.69
CA LEU A 139 -3.03 8.83 3.40
C LEU A 139 -4.15 8.29 2.52
N THR A 140 -4.42 6.99 2.61
CA THR A 140 -5.48 6.31 1.87
C THR A 140 -6.83 6.41 2.59
N ARG A 141 -7.90 6.20 1.86
CA ARG A 141 -9.26 6.11 2.37
C ARG A 141 -9.87 4.79 1.95
N ASP A 142 -10.42 4.05 2.90
CA ASP A 142 -10.92 2.72 2.65
C ASP A 142 -12.09 2.71 1.65
N HIS A 143 -12.02 1.82 0.68
CA HIS A 143 -13.13 1.53 -0.21
C HIS A 143 -14.03 0.45 0.41
N THR A 144 -14.65 0.80 1.54
CA THR A 144 -15.61 -0.02 2.26
C THR A 144 -16.97 0.69 2.37
N MET A 145 -18.03 -0.05 2.69
CA MET A 145 -19.34 0.57 2.88
C MET A 145 -19.31 1.62 3.98
N ALA A 146 -18.63 1.36 5.10
CA ALA A 146 -18.49 2.35 6.17
C ALA A 146 -17.64 3.55 5.72
N GLY A 147 -16.53 3.32 5.00
CA GLY A 147 -15.69 4.37 4.43
C GLY A 147 -16.44 5.28 3.45
N GLU A 148 -17.30 4.71 2.59
CA GLU A 148 -18.15 5.49 1.69
C GLU A 148 -19.20 6.32 2.45
N GLN A 149 -19.82 5.75 3.50
CA GLN A 149 -20.77 6.47 4.35
C GLN A 149 -20.10 7.61 5.11
N PHE A 150 -18.87 7.41 5.62
CA PHE A 150 -18.07 8.48 6.21
C PHE A 150 -17.79 9.59 5.20
N ARG A 151 -17.35 9.24 3.97
CA ARG A 151 -17.10 10.19 2.89
C ARG A 151 -18.34 11.04 2.53
N MET A 152 -19.53 10.45 2.62
CA MET A 152 -20.80 11.12 2.38
C MET A 152 -21.30 11.93 3.60
N ASN A 153 -20.53 12.00 4.69
CA ASN A 153 -20.92 12.59 5.98
C ASN A 153 -22.20 11.94 6.59
N LEU A 154 -22.45 10.67 6.30
CA LEU A 154 -23.54 9.89 6.88
C LEU A 154 -23.13 9.24 8.20
N LEU A 155 -21.82 9.04 8.42
CA LEU A 155 -21.21 8.58 9.65
C LEU A 155 -20.09 9.52 10.03
N SER A 156 -19.81 9.66 11.33
CA SER A 156 -18.54 10.18 11.83
C SER A 156 -17.42 9.15 11.67
N GLU A 157 -16.16 9.55 11.81
CA GLU A 157 -15.02 8.66 11.75
C GLU A 157 -15.14 7.52 12.79
N ALA A 158 -15.51 7.86 14.03
CA ALA A 158 -15.71 6.88 15.10
C ALA A 158 -16.82 5.86 14.77
N GLU A 159 -17.95 6.32 14.24
CA GLU A 159 -19.05 5.44 13.84
C GLU A 159 -18.66 4.53 12.67
N ALA A 160 -17.85 5.02 11.74
CA ALA A 160 -17.33 4.20 10.63
C ALA A 160 -16.37 3.11 11.12
N GLU A 161 -15.51 3.41 12.08
CA GLU A 161 -14.58 2.45 12.70
C GLU A 161 -15.31 1.38 13.53
N GLU A 162 -16.43 1.71 14.16
CA GLU A 162 -17.26 0.78 14.93
C GLU A 162 -18.31 0.02 14.08
N SER A 163 -18.49 0.40 12.81
CA SER A 163 -19.49 -0.18 11.94
C SER A 163 -19.22 -1.66 11.62
N ASP A 164 -20.25 -2.49 11.67
CA ASP A 164 -20.21 -3.88 11.19
C ASP A 164 -19.88 -4.00 9.68
N ARG A 165 -19.98 -2.87 8.95
CA ARG A 165 -19.75 -2.79 7.51
C ARG A 165 -18.36 -2.26 7.13
N LYS A 166 -17.46 -2.07 8.10
CA LYS A 166 -16.10 -1.56 7.87
C LYS A 166 -15.22 -2.50 7.03
N HIS A 167 -15.53 -3.81 7.00
CA HIS A 167 -14.83 -4.81 6.20
C HIS A 167 -15.57 -5.19 4.90
N VAL A 168 -16.72 -4.55 4.59
CA VAL A 168 -17.47 -4.80 3.36
C VAL A 168 -16.92 -3.92 2.24
N LEU A 169 -16.07 -4.49 1.42
CA LEU A 169 -15.44 -3.78 0.29
C LEU A 169 -16.48 -3.31 -0.74
N THR A 170 -16.35 -2.06 -1.16
CA THR A 170 -17.10 -1.48 -2.29
C THR A 170 -16.30 -1.50 -3.58
N ARG A 171 -14.96 -1.62 -3.48
CA ARG A 171 -14.04 -1.74 -4.62
C ARG A 171 -12.92 -2.72 -4.28
N CYS A 172 -12.66 -3.68 -5.17
CA CYS A 172 -11.47 -4.55 -5.14
C CYS A 172 -11.10 -4.96 -6.57
N LEU A 173 -9.88 -5.44 -6.77
CA LEU A 173 -9.42 -5.95 -8.05
C LEU A 173 -10.07 -7.30 -8.35
N GLY A 174 -10.26 -7.59 -9.65
CA GLY A 174 -10.68 -8.89 -10.15
C GLY A 174 -12.19 -9.14 -10.18
N VAL A 175 -13.00 -8.21 -9.67
CA VAL A 175 -14.48 -8.31 -9.64
C VAL A 175 -15.10 -7.73 -10.91
N ASP A 176 -14.70 -6.54 -11.27
CA ASP A 176 -15.15 -5.82 -12.45
C ASP A 176 -14.03 -5.68 -13.47
N MET A 177 -14.38 -5.61 -14.76
CA MET A 177 -13.41 -5.42 -15.84
C MET A 177 -12.58 -4.13 -15.68
N PHE A 178 -13.17 -3.08 -15.11
CA PHE A 178 -12.55 -1.80 -14.85
C PHE A 178 -12.68 -1.42 -13.39
N VAL A 179 -11.60 -0.91 -12.82
CA VAL A 179 -11.58 -0.40 -11.45
C VAL A 179 -11.04 1.04 -11.45
N ALA A 180 -11.59 1.91 -10.62
CA ALA A 180 -11.08 3.27 -10.44
C ALA A 180 -10.23 3.32 -9.17
N PRO A 181 -8.88 3.39 -9.29
CA PRO A 181 -8.03 3.57 -8.13
C PRO A 181 -8.07 5.03 -7.65
N ASP A 182 -8.02 5.25 -6.36
CA ASP A 182 -7.72 6.55 -5.79
C ASP A 182 -6.21 6.78 -5.84
N THR A 183 -5.78 8.01 -6.19
CA THR A 183 -4.35 8.34 -6.34
C THR A 183 -4.04 9.64 -5.59
N ILE A 184 -3.00 9.58 -4.75
CA ILE A 184 -2.57 10.66 -3.87
C ILE A 184 -1.09 10.93 -4.12
N THR A 185 -0.70 12.21 -4.11
CA THR A 185 0.70 12.62 -4.16
C THR A 185 1.04 13.41 -2.92
N VAL A 186 2.12 13.05 -2.25
CA VAL A 186 2.63 13.74 -1.07
C VAL A 186 4.10 14.08 -1.22
N ASN A 187 4.52 15.24 -0.72
CA ASN A 187 5.93 15.56 -0.58
C ASN A 187 6.51 14.85 0.63
N ILE A 188 7.66 14.22 0.45
CA ILE A 188 8.39 13.52 1.48
C ILE A 188 9.64 14.32 1.90
N ILE A 189 10.02 14.18 3.15
CA ILE A 189 11.21 14.81 3.74
C ILE A 189 12.04 13.78 4.49
N PRO A 190 13.34 14.02 4.72
CA PRO A 190 14.16 13.16 5.57
C PRO A 190 13.55 12.95 6.95
N GLY A 191 13.51 11.71 7.41
CA GLY A 191 12.91 11.30 8.68
C GLY A 191 11.47 10.83 8.57
N ASP A 192 10.78 11.03 7.45
CA ASP A 192 9.46 10.44 7.22
C ASP A 192 9.53 8.92 7.18
N ILE A 193 8.49 8.27 7.69
CA ILE A 193 8.27 6.83 7.52
C ILE A 193 6.91 6.65 6.85
N LEU A 194 6.90 5.96 5.70
CA LEU A 194 5.69 5.45 5.08
C LEU A 194 5.47 4.01 5.54
N LEU A 195 4.22 3.65 5.84
CA LEU A 195 3.81 2.30 6.18
C LEU A 195 2.67 1.87 5.25
N LEU A 196 2.90 0.83 4.47
CA LEU A 196 1.84 0.10 3.78
C LEU A 196 1.47 -1.10 4.65
N CYS A 197 0.17 -1.36 4.83
CA CYS A 197 -0.29 -2.51 5.62
C CYS A 197 -1.66 -3.01 5.18
N SER A 198 -1.92 -4.31 5.44
CA SER A 198 -3.24 -4.93 5.37
C SER A 198 -4.09 -4.60 6.60
N ASP A 199 -5.37 -4.93 6.56
CA ASP A 199 -6.35 -4.66 7.62
C ASP A 199 -6.05 -5.42 8.92
N GLY A 200 -5.40 -6.58 8.84
CA GLY A 200 -4.95 -7.34 10.01
C GLY A 200 -4.01 -6.56 10.92
N LEU A 201 -3.31 -5.53 10.43
CA LEU A 201 -2.55 -4.64 11.28
C LEU A 201 -3.46 -3.58 11.93
N TYR A 202 -4.05 -2.69 11.14
CA TYR A 202 -4.73 -1.50 11.65
C TYR A 202 -6.07 -1.82 12.34
N GLY A 203 -6.66 -2.96 12.05
CA GLY A 203 -7.84 -3.46 12.75
C GLY A 203 -7.59 -3.77 14.23
N LEU A 204 -6.34 -4.04 14.61
CA LEU A 204 -5.93 -4.40 15.97
C LEU A 204 -4.96 -3.40 16.60
N VAL A 205 -4.12 -2.75 15.80
CA VAL A 205 -3.07 -1.83 16.27
C VAL A 205 -3.45 -0.40 15.88
N THR A 206 -3.82 0.41 16.85
CA THR A 206 -4.20 1.80 16.63
C THR A 206 -3.01 2.65 16.14
N THR A 207 -3.27 3.77 15.45
CA THR A 207 -2.23 4.71 15.01
C THR A 207 -1.32 5.15 16.16
N ALA A 208 -1.88 5.45 17.33
CA ALA A 208 -1.10 5.81 18.52
C ALA A 208 -0.17 4.68 19.02
N MET A 209 -0.54 3.40 18.81
CA MET A 209 0.35 2.27 19.11
C MET A 209 1.45 2.15 18.07
N MET A 210 1.13 2.33 16.77
CA MET A 210 2.11 2.35 15.69
C MET A 210 3.16 3.44 15.92
N GLU A 211 2.74 4.65 16.29
CA GLU A 211 3.63 5.78 16.65
C GLU A 211 4.61 5.39 17.75
N ARG A 212 4.14 4.79 18.84
CA ARG A 212 4.99 4.33 19.96
C ARG A 212 5.97 3.26 19.53
N ILE A 213 5.54 2.29 18.72
CA ILE A 213 6.39 1.21 18.22
C ILE A 213 7.50 1.80 17.34
N LEU A 214 7.18 2.71 16.41
CA LEU A 214 8.15 3.37 15.54
C LEU A 214 9.09 4.30 16.31
N ALA A 215 8.63 4.94 17.37
CA ALA A 215 9.48 5.80 18.22
C ALA A 215 10.50 5.00 19.02
N THR A 216 10.14 3.81 19.50
CA THR A 216 11.00 2.97 20.34
C THR A 216 11.95 2.08 19.55
N ASN A 217 11.59 1.68 18.33
CA ASN A 217 12.41 0.81 17.49
C ASN A 217 13.11 1.62 16.39
N LYS A 218 14.41 1.83 16.52
CA LYS A 218 15.21 2.56 15.51
C LYS A 218 15.48 1.72 14.27
N ASP A 219 15.69 0.41 14.44
CA ASP A 219 15.81 -0.55 13.36
C ASP A 219 14.44 -0.85 12.76
N LEU A 220 14.31 -0.75 11.42
CA LEU A 220 13.03 -0.96 10.75
C LEU A 220 12.57 -2.42 10.77
N ASN A 221 13.50 -3.38 10.77
CA ASN A 221 13.13 -4.80 10.85
C ASN A 221 12.55 -5.12 12.24
N ALA A 222 13.17 -4.56 13.29
CA ALA A 222 12.64 -4.67 14.65
C ALA A 222 11.27 -3.97 14.78
N ALA A 223 11.09 -2.81 14.14
CA ALA A 223 9.81 -2.10 14.10
C ALA A 223 8.72 -2.92 13.40
N ALA A 224 9.03 -3.49 12.23
CA ALA A 224 8.09 -4.35 11.48
C ALA A 224 7.69 -5.58 12.30
N ALA A 225 8.67 -6.26 12.91
CA ALA A 225 8.41 -7.40 13.80
C ALA A 225 7.54 -7.01 15.01
N ALA A 226 7.78 -5.86 15.62
CA ALA A 226 7.00 -5.36 16.75
C ALA A 226 5.55 -4.99 16.36
N LEU A 227 5.32 -4.45 15.15
CA LEU A 227 3.99 -4.17 14.63
C LEU A 227 3.19 -5.46 14.45
N VAL A 228 3.78 -6.46 13.77
CA VAL A 228 3.15 -7.76 13.55
C VAL A 228 2.90 -8.49 14.88
N ALA A 229 3.88 -8.48 15.79
CA ALA A 229 3.70 -9.07 17.13
C ALA A 229 2.55 -8.40 17.88
N ALA A 230 2.43 -7.07 17.84
CA ALA A 230 1.36 -6.33 18.50
C ALA A 230 -0.03 -6.69 17.96
N ALA A 231 -0.17 -6.96 16.67
CA ALA A 231 -1.42 -7.44 16.08
C ALA A 231 -1.70 -8.88 16.52
N ASN A 232 -0.70 -9.76 16.48
CA ASN A 232 -0.81 -11.14 16.90
C ASN A 232 -1.16 -11.30 18.40
N ASP A 233 -0.58 -10.45 19.26
CA ASP A 233 -0.85 -10.44 20.71
C ASP A 233 -2.29 -10.00 21.02
N LYS A 234 -2.92 -9.25 20.12
CA LYS A 234 -4.33 -8.84 20.20
C LYS A 234 -5.30 -9.81 19.53
N GLY A 235 -4.83 -10.99 19.19
CA GLY A 235 -5.64 -12.10 18.67
C GLY A 235 -5.25 -12.56 17.28
N GLY A 236 -4.59 -11.72 16.45
CA GLY A 236 -4.11 -12.09 15.12
C GLY A 236 -5.19 -12.72 14.25
N HIS A 237 -6.36 -12.09 14.19
CA HIS A 237 -7.55 -12.68 13.56
C HIS A 237 -7.44 -12.81 12.06
N ASP A 238 -6.53 -12.06 11.44
CA ASP A 238 -6.28 -12.07 10.01
C ASP A 238 -4.79 -12.13 9.68
N ASN A 239 -4.47 -12.24 8.39
CA ASN A 239 -3.13 -12.08 7.86
C ASN A 239 -2.63 -10.66 8.15
N VAL A 240 -1.37 -10.50 8.49
CA VAL A 240 -0.78 -9.22 8.86
C VAL A 240 0.44 -8.94 8.00
N SER A 241 0.34 -7.96 7.12
CA SER A 241 1.44 -7.55 6.25
C SER A 241 1.79 -6.08 6.45
N VAL A 242 3.09 -5.80 6.48
CA VAL A 242 3.64 -4.46 6.67
C VAL A 242 4.83 -4.22 5.75
N GLN A 243 4.91 -3.02 5.16
CA GLN A 243 6.11 -2.49 4.51
C GLN A 243 6.41 -1.12 5.09
N LEU A 244 7.52 -0.98 5.79
CA LEU A 244 8.03 0.27 6.36
C LEU A 244 9.09 0.85 5.45
N ILE A 245 8.96 2.13 5.07
CA ILE A 245 9.90 2.84 4.20
C ILE A 245 10.31 4.13 4.91
N ARG A 246 11.58 4.25 5.32
CA ARG A 246 12.15 5.45 5.92
C ARG A 246 12.89 6.27 4.89
N VAL A 247 12.58 7.55 4.83
CA VAL A 247 13.25 8.51 3.96
C VAL A 247 14.53 8.99 4.66
N LEU A 248 15.69 8.63 4.12
CA LEU A 248 17.00 9.06 4.64
C LEU A 248 17.43 10.40 4.05
N SER A 249 17.24 10.56 2.74
CA SER A 249 17.51 11.82 2.05
C SER A 249 16.60 11.99 0.83
N VAL A 250 16.41 13.22 0.40
CA VAL A 250 15.62 13.54 -0.79
C VAL A 250 16.41 14.42 -1.76
N GLU A 251 16.03 14.36 -3.03
CA GLU A 251 16.51 15.27 -4.06
C GLU A 251 15.38 16.26 -4.36
N ARG A 252 15.52 17.51 -3.88
CA ARG A 252 14.49 18.53 -4.07
C ARG A 252 14.42 18.96 -5.53
N MET A 253 13.21 18.93 -6.08
CA MET A 253 12.94 19.36 -7.45
C MET A 253 12.08 20.62 -7.43
N GLY A 254 12.51 21.64 -8.18
CA GLY A 254 11.72 22.82 -8.46
C GLY A 254 11.15 22.77 -9.88
N LEU A 255 10.15 23.62 -10.17
CA LEU A 255 9.62 23.83 -11.52
C LEU A 255 9.94 25.27 -11.95
N TYR A 256 10.67 25.41 -13.06
CA TYR A 256 10.88 26.69 -13.72
C TYR A 256 10.33 26.66 -15.13
N ARG A 257 9.32 27.47 -15.42
CA ARG A 257 8.60 27.50 -16.71
C ARG A 257 8.14 26.10 -17.16
N GLY A 258 7.61 25.30 -16.22
CA GLY A 258 7.13 23.94 -16.49
C GLY A 258 8.22 22.88 -16.68
N ARG A 259 9.51 23.24 -16.51
CA ARG A 259 10.63 22.29 -16.57
C ARG A 259 11.12 21.99 -15.15
N PRO A 260 11.25 20.72 -14.77
CA PRO A 260 11.82 20.36 -13.49
C PRO A 260 13.31 20.70 -13.46
N TYR A 261 13.78 21.28 -12.36
CA TYR A 261 15.19 21.53 -12.09
C TYR A 261 15.54 21.12 -10.66
N ARG A 262 16.78 20.73 -10.47
CA ARG A 262 17.31 20.38 -9.15
C ARG A 262 17.49 21.63 -8.30
N MET A 263 16.92 21.65 -7.10
CA MET A 263 17.19 22.67 -6.09
C MET A 263 18.43 22.25 -5.30
N LEU A 264 19.40 23.16 -5.20
CA LEU A 264 20.61 22.95 -4.41
C LEU A 264 20.35 23.19 -2.92
#